data_27bd7c7c3013c15631c851670967a5d6
#
_entry.id   27bd7c7c3013c15631c851670967a5d6
#
_cell.length_a   1.000
_cell.length_b   1.000
_cell.length_c   1.000
_cell.angle_alpha   90.00
_cell.angle_beta   90.00
_cell.angle_gamma   90.00
#
_symmetry.space_group_name_H-M   'P 1'
#
loop_
_entity.id
_entity.type
_entity.pdbx_description
1 polymer ?
#
loop_
_entity_poly.entity_id
_entity_poly.type
_entity_poly.pdbx_seq_one_letter_code
_entity_poly.pdbx_strand_id
1 'polypeptide(L)'
;MEEYDGMELRELENEEGKIVKHEEEEEGREQEIWSWGAGTDGQLGTGRLQDELLPQLLHFTSLSSAGPISFLACGGAHVLALTSGGKVLTWGRGTSGQLGHSDTVNSPHPKLVMSLNNYFITHVSAGWNHSGFVSDTGALFTCGDGTFGQLGHGDYRLHCYPVEVSFFASSSKHVEQIACGMRHSLVLLRGGSGDEVYGFGSGKRGQLGIAKDKINLVSLPERSCGFEGVKIASITANGDHSAALSADGHLYTWGRGFGGTLSAQMPQRLPTSFRFTKIALGWNHALVLTGGEVFMFGGSHHGVLSNPDKMTPVKHSADSREVVLEKVPGLEGSRTLHIAAGAEHSAIVTENGVLKTWGWGEHGQLGLGNISDQTSPQEVSLSHKFRKEAGLIEIYCGSGFTIAVRTLCRPS
;
A
#
# COMPACT_ATOMS: atom_id res chain seq x y z
N MET A 1 -56.16 10.05 -8.07
CA MET A 1 -55.45 9.50 -6.91
C MET A 1 -54.91 8.11 -7.27
N GLU A 2 -54.34 7.96 -8.50
CA GLU A 2 -53.83 6.71 -9.10
C GLU A 2 -52.55 6.91 -9.96
N GLU A 3 -51.87 8.03 -9.83
CA GLU A 3 -50.65 8.28 -10.63
C GLU A 3 -49.33 8.38 -9.82
N TYR A 4 -49.40 8.18 -8.50
CA TYR A 4 -48.18 8.28 -7.64
C TYR A 4 -47.53 6.94 -7.28
N ASP A 5 -48.23 5.82 -7.50
CA ASP A 5 -47.73 4.48 -7.08
C ASP A 5 -46.84 3.80 -8.14
N GLY A 6 -46.90 4.29 -9.40
CA GLY A 6 -46.13 3.65 -10.50
C GLY A 6 -44.70 4.18 -10.70
N MET A 7 -44.34 5.30 -10.08
CA MET A 7 -43.00 5.90 -10.24
C MET A 7 -42.00 5.40 -9.20
N GLU A 8 -42.45 5.17 -7.95
CA GLU A 8 -41.58 4.64 -6.88
C GLU A 8 -41.16 3.18 -7.14
N LEU A 9 -42.08 2.36 -7.66
CA LEU A 9 -41.76 0.95 -8.01
C LEU A 9 -40.78 0.82 -9.19
N ARG A 10 -40.80 1.78 -10.14
CA ARG A 10 -39.86 1.77 -11.27
C ARG A 10 -38.43 2.23 -10.89
N GLU A 11 -38.29 3.11 -9.92
CA GLU A 11 -36.98 3.53 -9.39
C GLU A 11 -36.33 2.44 -8.51
N LEU A 12 -37.14 1.71 -7.72
CA LEU A 12 -36.66 0.60 -6.89
C LEU A 12 -36.22 -0.60 -7.76
N GLU A 13 -36.97 -0.92 -8.82
CA GLU A 13 -36.58 -1.98 -9.78
C GLU A 13 -35.29 -1.61 -10.56
N ASN A 14 -35.02 -0.33 -10.82
CA ASN A 14 -33.80 0.10 -11.49
C ASN A 14 -32.58 0.11 -10.55
N GLU A 15 -32.76 0.39 -9.25
CA GLU A 15 -31.67 0.32 -8.28
C GLU A 15 -31.28 -1.12 -7.93
N GLU A 16 -32.25 -2.01 -7.70
CA GLU A 16 -31.97 -3.45 -7.51
C GLU A 16 -31.37 -4.09 -8.76
N GLY A 17 -31.83 -3.74 -9.95
CA GLY A 17 -31.25 -4.23 -11.22
C GLY A 17 -29.82 -3.73 -11.48
N LYS A 18 -29.41 -2.55 -10.97
CA LYS A 18 -28.04 -2.08 -11.05
C LYS A 18 -27.11 -2.77 -10.04
N ILE A 19 -27.59 -3.03 -8.83
CA ILE A 19 -26.82 -3.73 -7.80
C ILE A 19 -26.56 -5.18 -8.25
N VAL A 20 -27.56 -5.87 -8.72
CA VAL A 20 -27.42 -7.26 -9.22
C VAL A 20 -26.54 -7.33 -10.47
N LYS A 21 -26.61 -6.35 -11.39
CA LYS A 21 -25.70 -6.30 -12.55
C LYS A 21 -24.26 -6.01 -12.17
N HIS A 22 -24.01 -5.20 -11.12
CA HIS A 22 -22.65 -4.94 -10.65
C HIS A 22 -22.05 -6.17 -9.96
N GLU A 23 -22.81 -6.89 -9.16
CA GLU A 23 -22.37 -8.13 -8.51
C GLU A 23 -22.15 -9.26 -9.54
N GLU A 24 -23.03 -9.44 -10.53
CA GLU A 24 -22.87 -10.42 -11.60
C GLU A 24 -21.72 -10.08 -12.57
N GLU A 25 -21.39 -8.80 -12.78
CA GLU A 25 -20.26 -8.38 -13.60
C GLU A 25 -18.90 -8.61 -12.90
N GLU A 26 -18.83 -8.59 -11.56
CA GLU A 26 -17.59 -8.88 -10.82
C GLU A 26 -17.29 -10.37 -10.68
N GLU A 27 -18.28 -11.23 -10.45
CA GLU A 27 -18.09 -12.69 -10.30
C GLU A 27 -17.55 -13.41 -11.55
N GLY A 28 -17.53 -12.73 -12.70
CA GLY A 28 -17.10 -13.33 -13.97
C GLY A 28 -15.75 -12.91 -14.51
N ARG A 29 -15.01 -12.02 -13.82
CA ARG A 29 -13.72 -11.52 -14.32
C ARG A 29 -12.59 -12.47 -13.93
N GLU A 30 -11.88 -12.98 -14.92
CA GLU A 30 -10.68 -13.79 -14.72
C GLU A 30 -9.52 -12.86 -14.33
N GLN A 31 -8.78 -13.21 -13.27
CA GLN A 31 -7.60 -12.48 -12.81
C GLN A 31 -6.36 -13.33 -12.97
N GLU A 32 -5.29 -12.69 -13.39
CA GLU A 32 -3.93 -13.23 -13.40
C GLU A 32 -3.09 -12.45 -12.37
N ILE A 33 -2.39 -13.17 -11.52
CA ILE A 33 -1.47 -12.61 -10.55
C ILE A 33 -0.06 -12.99 -10.95
N TRP A 34 0.79 -11.98 -11.12
CA TRP A 34 2.17 -12.11 -11.51
C TRP A 34 3.09 -11.61 -10.41
N SER A 35 4.18 -12.32 -10.11
CA SER A 35 5.16 -11.92 -9.10
C SER A 35 6.58 -12.11 -9.58
N TRP A 36 7.50 -11.24 -9.13
CA TRP A 36 8.93 -11.31 -9.46
C TRP A 36 9.76 -10.53 -8.43
N GLY A 37 11.09 -10.73 -8.45
CA GLY A 37 12.02 -10.13 -7.51
C GLY A 37 12.47 -11.11 -6.44
N ALA A 38 12.77 -10.62 -5.24
CA ALA A 38 13.20 -11.42 -4.10
C ALA A 38 12.17 -12.47 -3.71
N GLY A 39 12.60 -13.74 -3.58
CA GLY A 39 11.71 -14.89 -3.36
C GLY A 39 12.14 -15.84 -2.26
N THR A 40 13.28 -15.61 -1.60
CA THR A 40 13.90 -16.55 -0.65
C THR A 40 13.08 -16.84 0.61
N ASP A 41 12.13 -15.98 0.96
CA ASP A 41 11.18 -16.19 2.06
C ASP A 41 9.82 -16.74 1.60
N GLY A 42 9.65 -16.99 0.29
CA GLY A 42 8.40 -17.45 -0.30
C GLY A 42 7.42 -16.32 -0.64
N GLN A 43 7.83 -15.04 -0.52
CA GLN A 43 6.99 -13.86 -0.75
C GLN A 43 6.48 -13.72 -2.19
N LEU A 44 7.08 -14.42 -3.16
CA LEU A 44 6.56 -14.48 -4.52
C LEU A 44 5.34 -15.40 -4.65
N GLY A 45 5.10 -16.27 -3.68
CA GLY A 45 3.93 -17.16 -3.68
C GLY A 45 3.99 -18.28 -4.73
N THR A 46 5.12 -18.48 -5.40
CA THR A 46 5.30 -19.48 -6.49
C THR A 46 5.52 -20.90 -5.98
N GLY A 47 5.63 -21.10 -4.66
CA GLY A 47 6.08 -22.35 -4.05
C GLY A 47 7.59 -22.55 -4.06
N ARG A 48 8.34 -21.70 -4.73
CA ARG A 48 9.81 -21.72 -4.79
C ARG A 48 10.39 -20.69 -3.82
N LEU A 49 11.55 -20.99 -3.26
CA LEU A 49 12.29 -20.13 -2.33
C LEU A 49 13.51 -19.55 -3.04
N GLN A 50 13.30 -18.85 -4.14
CA GLN A 50 14.34 -18.25 -4.95
C GLN A 50 13.86 -16.94 -5.58
N ASP A 51 14.81 -16.10 -5.96
CA ASP A 51 14.55 -14.86 -6.70
C ASP A 51 14.10 -15.17 -8.13
N GLU A 52 13.17 -14.38 -8.65
CA GLU A 52 12.68 -14.50 -10.02
C GLU A 52 12.95 -13.20 -10.79
N LEU A 53 13.75 -13.29 -11.83
CA LEU A 53 14.18 -12.13 -12.62
C LEU A 53 13.13 -11.64 -13.62
N LEU A 54 12.15 -12.49 -13.93
CA LEU A 54 11.05 -12.22 -14.85
C LEU A 54 9.72 -12.49 -14.15
N PRO A 55 8.63 -11.81 -14.55
CA PRO A 55 7.31 -12.08 -14.03
C PRO A 55 6.91 -13.54 -14.13
N GLN A 56 6.47 -14.13 -13.02
CA GLN A 56 5.95 -15.49 -12.91
C GLN A 56 4.45 -15.45 -12.64
N LEU A 57 3.68 -16.15 -13.47
CA LEU A 57 2.25 -16.30 -13.25
C LEU A 57 1.99 -17.24 -12.07
N LEU A 58 1.17 -16.80 -11.14
CA LEU A 58 0.80 -17.61 -9.98
C LEU A 58 -0.37 -18.53 -10.31
N HIS A 59 -0.20 -19.81 -10.04
CA HIS A 59 -1.25 -20.84 -10.25
C HIS A 59 -1.69 -21.40 -8.89
N PHE A 60 -2.85 -20.92 -8.38
CA PHE A 60 -3.36 -21.40 -7.09
C PHE A 60 -4.83 -21.78 -7.14
N THR A 61 -5.13 -22.96 -6.63
CA THR A 61 -6.49 -23.39 -6.34
C THR A 61 -7.10 -22.63 -5.15
N SER A 62 -6.29 -22.17 -4.19
CA SER A 62 -6.75 -21.41 -3.02
C SER A 62 -7.24 -20.00 -3.36
N LEU A 63 -6.68 -19.34 -4.37
CA LEU A 63 -7.15 -18.03 -4.83
C LEU A 63 -8.50 -18.16 -5.55
N SER A 64 -8.66 -19.16 -6.41
CA SER A 64 -9.92 -19.37 -7.13
C SER A 64 -11.09 -19.69 -6.20
N SER A 65 -10.83 -20.27 -5.03
CA SER A 65 -11.87 -20.56 -4.03
C SER A 65 -12.16 -19.40 -3.07
N ALA A 66 -11.24 -18.44 -2.93
CA ALA A 66 -11.40 -17.29 -2.04
C ALA A 66 -12.09 -16.08 -2.70
N GLY A 67 -12.24 -16.10 -4.02
CA GLY A 67 -12.79 -15.02 -4.83
C GLY A 67 -11.73 -14.08 -5.41
N PRO A 68 -12.14 -13.10 -6.24
CA PRO A 68 -11.24 -12.15 -6.87
C PRO A 68 -10.49 -11.30 -5.86
N ILE A 69 -9.23 -10.98 -6.17
CA ILE A 69 -8.42 -10.06 -5.36
C ILE A 69 -8.89 -8.63 -5.63
N SER A 70 -9.23 -7.92 -4.57
CA SER A 70 -9.59 -6.49 -4.60
C SER A 70 -8.40 -5.60 -4.24
N PHE A 71 -7.45 -6.10 -3.43
CA PHE A 71 -6.29 -5.31 -3.01
C PHE A 71 -5.15 -6.22 -2.53
N LEU A 72 -3.90 -5.78 -2.75
CA LEU A 72 -2.71 -6.40 -2.19
C LEU A 72 -1.95 -5.42 -1.30
N ALA A 73 -1.43 -5.89 -0.18
CA ALA A 73 -0.45 -5.18 0.63
C ALA A 73 0.85 -5.99 0.67
N CYS A 74 1.95 -5.36 0.24
CA CYS A 74 3.26 -5.97 0.16
C CYS A 74 4.18 -5.35 1.23
N GLY A 75 4.67 -6.18 2.14
CA GLY A 75 5.54 -5.76 3.24
C GLY A 75 7.03 -6.00 2.98
N GLY A 76 7.82 -6.18 4.05
CA GLY A 76 9.25 -6.47 3.95
C GLY A 76 9.55 -7.73 3.12
N ALA A 77 8.91 -8.84 3.46
CA ALA A 77 9.02 -10.10 2.73
C ALA A 77 7.74 -10.95 2.87
N HIS A 78 6.57 -10.33 3.00
CA HIS A 78 5.29 -11.02 3.05
C HIS A 78 4.21 -10.23 2.31
N VAL A 79 3.13 -10.90 1.98
CA VAL A 79 2.01 -10.34 1.21
C VAL A 79 0.70 -10.67 1.91
N LEU A 80 -0.21 -9.71 1.89
CA LEU A 80 -1.60 -9.86 2.27
C LEU A 80 -2.46 -9.61 1.03
N ALA A 81 -3.32 -10.55 0.69
CA ALA A 81 -4.29 -10.42 -0.38
C ALA A 81 -5.70 -10.32 0.21
N LEU A 82 -6.37 -9.22 -0.05
CA LEU A 82 -7.77 -8.99 0.28
C LEU A 82 -8.62 -9.36 -0.94
N THR A 83 -9.64 -10.17 -0.74
CA THR A 83 -10.61 -10.51 -1.78
C THR A 83 -11.83 -9.60 -1.76
N SER A 84 -12.58 -9.51 -2.85
CA SER A 84 -13.86 -8.78 -2.91
C SER A 84 -14.89 -9.31 -1.90
N GLY A 85 -14.77 -10.59 -1.50
CA GLY A 85 -15.58 -11.21 -0.45
C GLY A 85 -15.09 -10.94 0.98
N GLY A 86 -14.14 -10.01 1.19
CA GLY A 86 -13.64 -9.65 2.52
C GLY A 86 -12.76 -10.71 3.17
N LYS A 87 -12.30 -11.73 2.43
CA LYS A 87 -11.35 -12.76 2.91
C LYS A 87 -9.93 -12.30 2.74
N VAL A 88 -9.03 -12.77 3.61
CA VAL A 88 -7.61 -12.43 3.58
C VAL A 88 -6.77 -13.69 3.42
N LEU A 89 -5.89 -13.69 2.43
CA LEU A 89 -4.83 -14.67 2.29
C LEU A 89 -3.47 -14.02 2.56
N THR A 90 -2.55 -14.77 3.14
CA THR A 90 -1.19 -14.29 3.41
C THR A 90 -0.16 -15.33 3.02
N TRP A 91 1.04 -14.86 2.62
CA TRP A 91 2.18 -15.71 2.27
C TRP A 91 3.50 -14.95 2.39
N GLY A 92 4.61 -15.67 2.28
CA GLY A 92 5.96 -15.14 2.42
C GLY A 92 6.54 -15.44 3.79
N ARG A 93 7.34 -14.51 4.32
CA ARG A 93 7.97 -14.62 5.64
C ARG A 93 6.93 -14.66 6.75
N GLY A 94 7.06 -15.68 7.63
CA GLY A 94 6.18 -15.85 8.78
C GLY A 94 6.91 -15.83 10.13
N THR A 95 8.26 -15.70 10.13
CA THR A 95 9.13 -15.87 11.31
C THR A 95 8.82 -14.94 12.49
N SER A 96 8.08 -13.88 12.26
CA SER A 96 7.58 -12.95 13.29
C SER A 96 6.07 -13.06 13.52
N GLY A 97 5.40 -14.09 13.00
CA GLY A 97 3.94 -14.26 13.14
C GLY A 97 3.11 -13.36 12.25
N GLN A 98 3.74 -12.59 11.35
CA GLN A 98 3.08 -11.58 10.49
C GLN A 98 2.10 -12.16 9.46
N LEU A 99 2.13 -13.49 9.24
CA LEU A 99 1.16 -14.17 8.37
C LEU A 99 -0.19 -14.44 9.06
N GLY A 100 -0.23 -14.42 10.41
CA GLY A 100 -1.47 -14.58 11.16
C GLY A 100 -2.01 -16.01 11.23
N HIS A 101 -1.18 -17.03 10.99
CA HIS A 101 -1.56 -18.45 10.93
C HIS A 101 -1.43 -19.19 12.26
N SER A 102 -1.20 -18.49 13.39
CA SER A 102 -0.95 -19.02 14.73
C SER A 102 0.39 -19.77 14.86
N ASP A 103 1.30 -19.54 13.91
CA ASP A 103 2.65 -20.06 13.88
C ASP A 103 3.67 -18.98 13.46
N THR A 104 4.95 -19.35 13.40
CA THR A 104 6.05 -18.49 12.96
C THR A 104 6.81 -19.11 11.78
N VAL A 105 6.06 -19.76 10.88
CA VAL A 105 6.61 -20.48 9.73
C VAL A 105 6.37 -19.68 8.44
N ASN A 106 7.36 -19.66 7.54
CA ASN A 106 7.21 -19.10 6.20
C ASN A 106 6.19 -19.90 5.38
N SER A 107 5.42 -19.24 4.57
CA SER A 107 4.47 -19.86 3.64
C SER A 107 4.81 -19.48 2.20
N PRO A 108 5.32 -20.37 1.35
CA PRO A 108 5.62 -20.07 -0.03
C PRO A 108 4.38 -20.07 -0.93
N HIS A 109 3.20 -20.32 -0.36
CA HIS A 109 1.92 -20.29 -1.05
C HIS A 109 0.90 -19.44 -0.28
N PRO A 110 -0.03 -18.75 -0.97
CA PRO A 110 -1.15 -18.08 -0.34
C PRO A 110 -1.98 -19.03 0.52
N LYS A 111 -2.23 -18.62 1.77
CA LYS A 111 -3.00 -19.37 2.76
C LYS A 111 -4.01 -18.45 3.43
N LEU A 112 -5.26 -18.91 3.56
CA LEU A 112 -6.35 -18.16 4.19
C LEU A 112 -6.07 -17.92 5.68
N VAL A 113 -6.27 -16.70 6.17
CA VAL A 113 -6.17 -16.34 7.59
C VAL A 113 -7.45 -16.74 8.30
N MET A 114 -7.49 -17.97 8.82
CA MET A 114 -8.69 -18.59 9.38
C MET A 114 -9.30 -17.83 10.56
N SER A 115 -8.49 -17.16 11.37
CA SER A 115 -8.94 -16.36 12.51
C SER A 115 -9.77 -15.13 12.11
N LEU A 116 -9.66 -14.66 10.87
CA LEU A 116 -10.43 -13.55 10.31
C LEU A 116 -11.66 -14.03 9.52
N ASN A 117 -11.94 -15.33 9.43
CA ASN A 117 -12.98 -15.86 8.55
C ASN A 117 -14.40 -15.41 8.90
N ASN A 118 -14.64 -14.99 10.15
CA ASN A 118 -15.94 -14.48 10.61
C ASN A 118 -16.09 -12.96 10.46
N TYR A 119 -15.10 -12.28 9.90
CA TYR A 119 -15.10 -10.85 9.65
C TYR A 119 -15.09 -10.58 8.14
N PHE A 120 -15.75 -9.51 7.75
CA PHE A 120 -15.60 -8.94 6.41
C PHE A 120 -14.50 -7.88 6.48
N ILE A 121 -13.31 -8.20 5.96
CA ILE A 121 -12.19 -7.28 5.97
C ILE A 121 -12.29 -6.31 4.79
N THR A 122 -12.12 -5.03 5.06
CA THR A 122 -12.23 -3.93 4.08
C THR A 122 -10.90 -3.28 3.76
N HIS A 123 -9.91 -3.40 4.65
CA HIS A 123 -8.59 -2.80 4.44
C HIS A 123 -7.50 -3.65 5.09
N VAL A 124 -6.36 -3.76 4.41
CA VAL A 124 -5.17 -4.47 4.89
C VAL A 124 -3.91 -3.63 4.67
N SER A 125 -2.91 -3.81 5.53
CA SER A 125 -1.60 -3.18 5.38
C SER A 125 -0.50 -4.08 5.90
N ALA A 126 0.61 -4.15 5.16
CA ALA A 126 1.79 -4.93 5.49
C ALA A 126 2.98 -4.00 5.80
N GLY A 127 3.54 -4.13 6.99
CA GLY A 127 4.77 -3.46 7.40
C GLY A 127 6.01 -4.32 7.15
N TRP A 128 7.11 -4.02 7.87
CA TRP A 128 8.32 -4.82 7.71
C TRP A 128 8.14 -6.26 8.22
N ASN A 129 7.66 -6.43 9.47
CA ASN A 129 7.41 -7.71 10.12
C ASN A 129 6.07 -7.76 10.87
N HIS A 130 5.10 -6.94 10.49
CA HIS A 130 3.76 -6.93 11.10
C HIS A 130 2.70 -6.65 10.05
N SER A 131 1.46 -6.98 10.39
CA SER A 131 0.30 -6.88 9.51
C SER A 131 -0.88 -6.28 10.25
N GLY A 132 -1.69 -5.49 9.54
CA GLY A 132 -2.90 -4.89 10.05
C GLY A 132 -4.10 -5.14 9.15
N PHE A 133 -5.28 -5.27 9.77
CA PHE A 133 -6.54 -5.61 9.12
C PHE A 133 -7.67 -4.78 9.71
N VAL A 134 -8.51 -4.20 8.89
CA VAL A 134 -9.70 -3.45 9.32
C VAL A 134 -10.93 -4.15 8.79
N SER A 135 -11.92 -4.38 9.64
CA SER A 135 -13.21 -4.94 9.24
C SER A 135 -14.21 -3.85 8.82
N ASP A 136 -15.28 -4.26 8.17
CA ASP A 136 -16.44 -3.42 7.82
C ASP A 136 -17.14 -2.77 9.04
N THR A 137 -17.00 -3.38 10.23
CA THR A 137 -17.49 -2.81 11.48
C THR A 137 -16.53 -1.79 12.11
N GLY A 138 -15.35 -1.57 11.50
CA GLY A 138 -14.30 -0.70 12.01
C GLY A 138 -13.46 -1.32 13.13
N ALA A 139 -13.52 -2.63 13.34
CA ALA A 139 -12.59 -3.31 14.24
C ALA A 139 -11.21 -3.42 13.59
N LEU A 140 -10.18 -3.09 14.35
CA LEU A 140 -8.78 -3.16 13.93
C LEU A 140 -8.12 -4.39 14.54
N PHE A 141 -7.47 -5.20 13.69
CA PHE A 141 -6.67 -6.35 14.11
C PHE A 141 -5.23 -6.16 13.66
N THR A 142 -4.28 -6.61 14.48
CA THR A 142 -2.85 -6.62 14.14
C THR A 142 -2.20 -7.93 14.57
N CYS A 143 -1.15 -8.34 13.85
CA CYS A 143 -0.29 -9.47 14.20
C CYS A 143 1.14 -9.26 13.71
N GLY A 144 2.07 -10.07 14.18
CA GLY A 144 3.47 -10.00 13.82
C GLY A 144 4.37 -9.56 14.96
N ASP A 145 5.48 -8.91 14.61
CA ASP A 145 6.45 -8.35 15.56
C ASP A 145 5.86 -7.18 16.34
N GLY A 146 5.87 -7.26 17.68
CA GLY A 146 5.43 -6.21 18.59
C GLY A 146 6.54 -5.50 19.34
N THR A 147 7.83 -5.82 19.08
CA THR A 147 8.98 -5.35 19.90
C THR A 147 9.15 -3.84 19.98
N PHE A 148 8.55 -3.09 19.07
CA PHE A 148 8.52 -1.62 19.10
C PHE A 148 7.16 -1.04 19.55
N GLY A 149 6.18 -1.90 19.89
CA GLY A 149 4.80 -1.49 20.20
C GLY A 149 3.92 -1.28 18.96
N GLN A 150 4.41 -1.64 17.75
CA GLN A 150 3.74 -1.40 16.47
C GLN A 150 2.44 -2.19 16.26
N LEU A 151 2.07 -3.07 17.19
CA LEU A 151 0.80 -3.78 17.20
C LEU A 151 -0.32 -3.04 17.94
N GLY A 152 0.01 -2.11 18.85
CA GLY A 152 -0.97 -1.26 19.53
C GLY A 152 -1.71 -1.90 20.71
N HIS A 153 -1.22 -3.03 21.24
CA HIS A 153 -1.90 -3.81 22.30
C HIS A 153 -1.53 -3.38 23.74
N GLY A 154 -0.63 -2.40 23.90
CA GLY A 154 -0.13 -1.99 25.20
C GLY A 154 1.05 -2.83 25.69
N ASP A 155 1.52 -3.77 24.89
CA ASP A 155 2.68 -4.60 25.16
C ASP A 155 3.75 -4.52 24.05
N TYR A 156 4.82 -5.29 24.17
CA TYR A 156 5.93 -5.38 23.22
C TYR A 156 6.16 -6.83 22.77
N ARG A 157 5.09 -7.62 22.70
CA ARG A 157 5.13 -9.04 22.38
C ARG A 157 4.83 -9.31 20.92
N LEU A 158 5.32 -10.42 20.43
CA LEU A 158 4.93 -11.00 19.17
C LEU A 158 3.54 -11.63 19.29
N HIS A 159 2.68 -11.39 18.27
CA HIS A 159 1.38 -12.04 18.13
C HIS A 159 1.33 -12.78 16.79
N CYS A 160 1.25 -14.12 16.80
CA CYS A 160 1.26 -14.94 15.59
C CYS A 160 -0.14 -15.17 14.97
N TYR A 161 -1.17 -14.53 15.50
CA TYR A 161 -2.52 -14.46 14.94
C TYR A 161 -3.09 -13.05 15.11
N PRO A 162 -4.00 -12.61 14.24
CA PRO A 162 -4.68 -11.33 14.36
C PRO A 162 -5.38 -11.16 15.71
N VAL A 163 -4.98 -10.15 16.47
CA VAL A 163 -5.58 -9.75 17.75
C VAL A 163 -6.23 -8.39 17.59
N GLU A 164 -7.43 -8.23 18.11
CA GLU A 164 -8.14 -6.95 18.07
C GLU A 164 -7.45 -5.89 18.93
N VAL A 165 -7.24 -4.69 18.39
CA VAL A 165 -6.69 -3.54 19.12
C VAL A 165 -7.81 -2.92 19.97
N SER A 166 -7.93 -3.36 21.21
CA SER A 166 -9.00 -3.01 22.14
C SER A 166 -9.16 -1.51 22.41
N PHE A 167 -8.11 -0.72 22.19
CA PHE A 167 -8.13 0.75 22.32
C PHE A 167 -9.26 1.39 21.48
N PHE A 168 -9.53 0.85 20.31
CA PHE A 168 -10.56 1.38 19.40
C PHE A 168 -11.94 0.74 19.61
N ALA A 169 -12.04 -0.43 20.24
CA ALA A 169 -13.27 -1.18 20.40
C ALA A 169 -14.36 -0.41 21.20
N SER A 170 -13.96 0.47 22.11
CA SER A 170 -14.88 1.30 22.91
C SER A 170 -15.14 2.68 22.31
N SER A 171 -14.51 3.02 21.19
CA SER A 171 -14.68 4.32 20.54
C SER A 171 -15.98 4.37 19.74
N SER A 172 -16.64 5.54 19.73
CA SER A 172 -17.76 5.80 18.81
C SER A 172 -17.30 6.06 17.37
N LYS A 173 -16.00 5.93 17.10
CA LYS A 173 -15.36 6.22 15.82
C LYS A 173 -15.04 4.92 15.11
N HIS A 174 -15.17 4.95 13.80
CA HIS A 174 -14.91 3.83 12.91
C HIS A 174 -13.46 3.88 12.42
N VAL A 175 -12.68 2.81 12.61
CA VAL A 175 -11.39 2.66 11.97
C VAL A 175 -11.63 2.39 10.48
N GLU A 176 -11.04 3.21 9.62
CA GLU A 176 -11.20 3.09 8.17
C GLU A 176 -9.95 2.54 7.49
N GLN A 177 -8.77 2.97 7.94
CA GLN A 177 -7.51 2.54 7.35
C GLN A 177 -6.45 2.29 8.41
N ILE A 178 -5.55 1.36 8.09
CA ILE A 178 -4.28 1.17 8.78
C ILE A 178 -3.14 1.29 7.77
N ALA A 179 -2.02 1.92 8.15
CA ALA A 179 -0.79 1.95 7.37
C ALA A 179 0.37 1.48 8.24
N CYS A 180 1.04 0.41 7.81
CA CYS A 180 2.13 -0.23 8.51
C CYS A 180 3.47 0.16 7.88
N GLY A 181 4.36 0.81 8.66
CA GLY A 181 5.73 1.12 8.26
C GLY A 181 6.72 0.03 8.66
N MET A 182 8.01 0.39 8.83
CA MET A 182 9.01 -0.59 9.26
C MET A 182 8.78 -1.03 10.71
N ARG A 183 8.55 -0.09 11.62
CA ARG A 183 8.45 -0.31 13.08
C ARG A 183 7.34 0.53 13.71
N HIS A 184 6.38 0.99 12.93
CA HIS A 184 5.26 1.81 13.39
C HIS A 184 4.02 1.52 12.57
N SER A 185 2.89 1.91 13.12
CA SER A 185 1.58 1.84 12.47
C SER A 185 0.85 3.17 12.64
N LEU A 186 0.10 3.53 11.62
CA LEU A 186 -0.82 4.66 11.63
C LEU A 186 -2.24 4.13 11.40
N VAL A 187 -3.21 4.76 12.03
CA VAL A 187 -4.63 4.40 11.91
C VAL A 187 -5.44 5.65 11.63
N LEU A 188 -6.30 5.60 10.63
CA LEU A 188 -7.26 6.64 10.30
C LEU A 188 -8.62 6.28 10.87
N LEU A 189 -9.16 7.17 11.71
CA LEU A 189 -10.53 7.09 12.25
C LEU A 189 -11.42 8.13 11.58
N ARG A 190 -12.59 7.68 11.14
CA ARG A 190 -13.68 8.57 10.71
C ARG A 190 -14.63 8.85 11.86
N GLY A 191 -15.07 10.08 11.95
CA GLY A 191 -16.08 10.46 12.95
C GLY A 191 -16.79 11.74 12.59
N GLY A 192 -17.97 11.96 13.16
CA GLY A 192 -18.80 13.15 12.90
C GLY A 192 -18.15 14.48 13.29
N SER A 193 -17.13 14.47 14.15
CA SER A 193 -16.35 15.65 14.57
C SER A 193 -15.08 15.91 13.75
N GLY A 194 -14.81 15.11 12.71
CA GLY A 194 -13.63 15.16 11.86
C GLY A 194 -12.80 13.87 11.92
N ASP A 195 -11.86 13.78 10.99
CA ASP A 195 -10.95 12.65 10.89
C ASP A 195 -9.82 12.76 11.92
N GLU A 196 -9.38 11.64 12.45
CA GLU A 196 -8.24 11.58 13.37
C GLU A 196 -7.25 10.52 12.92
N VAL A 197 -5.97 10.84 13.03
CA VAL A 197 -4.88 9.90 12.81
C VAL A 197 -4.26 9.53 14.16
N TYR A 198 -4.04 8.24 14.37
CA TYR A 198 -3.32 7.71 15.53
C TYR A 198 -2.06 7.01 15.09
N GLY A 199 -1.01 7.10 15.90
CA GLY A 199 0.25 6.43 15.68
C GLY A 199 0.67 5.58 16.87
N PHE A 200 1.32 4.45 16.62
CA PHE A 200 1.93 3.58 17.63
C PHE A 200 3.12 2.82 17.05
N GLY A 201 4.01 2.35 17.92
CA GLY A 201 5.28 1.77 17.53
C GLY A 201 6.47 2.68 17.82
N SER A 202 7.50 2.62 16.98
CA SER A 202 8.68 3.47 17.11
C SER A 202 8.37 4.92 16.73
N GLY A 203 8.73 5.86 17.63
CA GLY A 203 8.61 7.30 17.42
C GLY A 203 9.95 8.04 17.25
N LYS A 204 11.06 7.30 17.20
CA LYS A 204 12.44 7.87 17.25
C LYS A 204 12.74 8.91 16.18
N ARG A 205 12.07 8.87 15.04
CA ARG A 205 12.24 9.77 13.89
C ARG A 205 11.08 10.75 13.72
N GLY A 206 10.09 10.70 14.62
CA GLY A 206 8.86 11.50 14.53
C GLY A 206 7.74 10.83 13.70
N GLN A 207 7.93 9.61 13.19
CA GLN A 207 7.00 8.93 12.28
C GLN A 207 5.59 8.71 12.85
N LEU A 208 5.38 8.87 14.16
CA LEU A 208 4.06 8.81 14.79
C LEU A 208 3.26 10.12 14.68
N GLY A 209 3.92 11.25 14.39
CA GLY A 209 3.26 12.55 14.28
C GLY A 209 2.75 13.13 15.60
N ILE A 210 3.31 12.69 16.73
CA ILE A 210 2.84 13.06 18.07
C ILE A 210 3.66 14.24 18.59
N ALA A 211 2.99 15.29 19.12
CA ALA A 211 3.63 16.51 19.63
C ALA A 211 4.21 16.32 21.05
N LYS A 212 5.09 15.36 21.21
CA LYS A 212 5.81 15.15 22.47
C LYS A 212 7.31 15.13 22.22
N ASP A 213 8.08 15.77 23.07
CA ASP A 213 9.54 15.71 23.01
C ASP A 213 10.04 14.29 23.35
N LYS A 214 10.89 13.74 22.48
CA LYS A 214 11.61 12.46 22.69
C LYS A 214 10.72 11.22 22.92
N ILE A 215 9.76 10.97 22.02
CA ILE A 215 9.05 9.69 22.00
C ILE A 215 9.97 8.63 21.38
N ASN A 216 10.22 7.54 22.13
CA ASN A 216 10.98 6.42 21.64
C ASN A 216 10.07 5.28 21.15
N LEU A 217 9.17 4.82 22.01
CA LEU A 217 8.26 3.70 21.76
C LEU A 217 6.88 4.01 22.32
N VAL A 218 5.84 3.65 21.58
CA VAL A 218 4.44 3.80 21.97
C VAL A 218 3.72 2.49 21.70
N SER A 219 3.28 1.79 22.74
CA SER A 219 2.62 0.49 22.61
C SER A 219 1.09 0.57 22.58
N LEU A 220 0.50 1.70 22.96
CA LEU A 220 -0.91 2.00 22.79
C LEU A 220 -1.09 3.13 21.76
N PRO A 221 -2.19 3.14 20.98
CA PRO A 221 -2.43 4.21 20.03
C PRO A 221 -2.44 5.61 20.68
N GLU A 222 -1.65 6.54 20.16
CA GLU A 222 -1.65 7.95 20.53
C GLU A 222 -2.03 8.82 19.33
N ARG A 223 -2.79 9.89 19.57
CA ARG A 223 -3.27 10.79 18.51
C ARG A 223 -2.13 11.59 17.89
N SER A 224 -2.03 11.55 16.57
CA SER A 224 -1.16 12.43 15.78
C SER A 224 -1.75 13.84 15.73
N CYS A 225 -0.89 14.86 15.71
CA CYS A 225 -1.29 16.27 15.66
C CYS A 225 -1.28 16.82 14.22
N GLY A 226 -1.80 18.04 14.02
CA GLY A 226 -1.67 18.79 12.77
C GLY A 226 -2.69 18.43 11.69
N PHE A 227 -3.78 17.73 12.05
CA PHE A 227 -4.88 17.40 11.15
C PHE A 227 -6.22 18.03 11.58
N GLU A 228 -6.18 19.05 12.43
CA GLU A 228 -7.39 19.74 12.91
C GLU A 228 -8.14 20.37 11.73
N GLY A 229 -9.37 19.90 11.50
CA GLY A 229 -10.22 20.37 10.39
C GLY A 229 -9.79 19.86 9.01
N VAL A 230 -8.81 18.97 8.92
CA VAL A 230 -8.38 18.36 7.65
C VAL A 230 -9.17 17.06 7.43
N LYS A 231 -9.84 16.96 6.27
CA LYS A 231 -10.43 15.70 5.81
C LYS A 231 -9.36 14.86 5.11
N ILE A 232 -9.05 13.69 5.67
CA ILE A 232 -8.00 12.80 5.18
C ILE A 232 -8.61 11.80 4.18
N ALA A 233 -8.04 11.72 2.97
CA ALA A 233 -8.41 10.72 1.97
C ALA A 233 -7.69 9.39 2.21
N SER A 234 -6.38 9.44 2.52
CA SER A 234 -5.59 8.23 2.79
C SER A 234 -4.38 8.52 3.67
N ILE A 235 -3.94 7.48 4.37
CA ILE A 235 -2.68 7.45 5.11
C ILE A 235 -1.75 6.39 4.51
N THR A 236 -0.45 6.60 4.57
CA THR A 236 0.55 5.63 4.13
C THR A 236 1.81 5.71 4.99
N ALA A 237 2.49 4.58 5.13
CA ALA A 237 3.72 4.45 5.90
C ALA A 237 4.69 3.49 5.19
N ASN A 238 5.98 3.82 5.21
CA ASN A 238 7.04 2.91 4.77
C ASN A 238 8.36 3.33 5.42
N GLY A 239 9.26 2.38 5.70
CA GLY A 239 10.48 2.69 6.45
C GLY A 239 10.18 3.39 7.77
N ASP A 240 10.80 4.53 8.01
CA ASP A 240 10.54 5.44 9.12
C ASP A 240 9.80 6.73 8.65
N HIS A 241 9.10 6.67 7.52
CA HIS A 241 8.33 7.75 6.93
C HIS A 241 6.84 7.52 7.07
N SER A 242 6.11 8.61 7.14
CA SER A 242 4.66 8.65 7.19
C SER A 242 4.12 9.75 6.30
N ALA A 243 2.98 9.51 5.67
CA ALA A 243 2.30 10.51 4.89
C ALA A 243 0.78 10.40 5.00
N ALA A 244 0.09 11.51 4.76
CA ALA A 244 -1.35 11.57 4.61
C ALA A 244 -1.70 12.44 3.39
N LEU A 245 -2.66 11.99 2.62
CA LEU A 245 -3.25 12.74 1.54
C LEU A 245 -4.62 13.26 1.99
N SER A 246 -4.83 14.57 1.94
CA SER A 246 -6.14 15.14 2.25
C SER A 246 -7.11 15.01 1.08
N ALA A 247 -8.40 15.12 1.35
CA ALA A 247 -9.46 14.99 0.35
C ALA A 247 -9.40 16.08 -0.74
N ASP A 248 -8.79 17.22 -0.43
CA ASP A 248 -8.54 18.33 -1.37
C ASP A 248 -7.17 18.24 -2.09
N GLY A 249 -6.48 17.10 -1.92
CA GLY A 249 -5.25 16.77 -2.65
C GLY A 249 -3.96 17.36 -2.06
N HIS A 250 -3.97 17.87 -0.82
CA HIS A 250 -2.75 18.28 -0.16
C HIS A 250 -2.02 17.07 0.45
N LEU A 251 -0.70 17.06 0.31
CA LEU A 251 0.17 16.04 0.88
C LEU A 251 0.80 16.53 2.18
N TYR A 252 0.70 15.72 3.21
CA TYR A 252 1.38 15.87 4.50
C TYR A 252 2.41 14.76 4.66
N THR A 253 3.64 15.10 5.08
CA THR A 253 4.71 14.13 5.33
C THR A 253 5.34 14.37 6.69
N TRP A 254 5.76 13.31 7.36
CA TRP A 254 6.47 13.37 8.63
C TRP A 254 7.31 12.11 8.87
N GLY A 255 8.06 12.10 9.97
CA GLY A 255 9.02 11.06 10.26
C GLY A 255 10.42 11.42 9.74
N ARG A 256 11.17 10.40 9.29
CA ARG A 256 12.49 10.59 8.71
C ARG A 256 12.40 11.46 7.45
N GLY A 257 13.30 12.43 7.30
CA GLY A 257 13.32 13.27 6.11
C GLY A 257 13.76 12.50 4.84
N PHE A 258 13.17 12.87 3.71
CA PHE A 258 13.54 12.32 2.40
C PHE A 258 14.74 13.10 1.82
N GLY A 259 15.72 12.37 1.23
CA GLY A 259 16.76 12.98 0.41
C GLY A 259 17.57 14.09 1.07
N GLY A 260 17.83 14.01 2.38
CA GLY A 260 18.58 15.05 3.13
C GLY A 260 17.71 16.14 3.76
N THR A 261 16.39 16.07 3.63
CA THR A 261 15.48 16.95 4.39
C THR A 261 15.53 16.61 5.89
N LEU A 262 15.21 17.57 6.74
CA LEU A 262 15.18 17.34 8.19
C LEU A 262 14.01 16.40 8.56
N SER A 263 14.24 15.53 9.55
CA SER A 263 13.17 14.73 10.15
C SER A 263 12.12 15.66 10.76
N ALA A 264 10.83 15.36 10.51
CA ALA A 264 9.70 16.11 11.03
C ALA A 264 9.00 15.31 12.13
N GLN A 265 8.88 15.89 13.32
CA GLN A 265 8.19 15.25 14.45
C GLN A 265 6.66 15.24 14.29
N MET A 266 6.13 16.18 13.50
CA MET A 266 4.71 16.33 13.23
C MET A 266 4.45 16.42 11.72
N PRO A 267 3.24 16.07 11.26
CA PRO A 267 2.83 16.24 9.89
C PRO A 267 3.09 17.65 9.36
N GLN A 268 3.82 17.72 8.26
CA GLN A 268 4.12 18.95 7.55
C GLN A 268 3.47 18.92 6.18
N ARG A 269 2.62 19.92 5.90
CA ARG A 269 2.07 20.07 4.55
C ARG A 269 3.19 20.38 3.57
N LEU A 270 3.25 19.62 2.46
CA LEU A 270 4.21 19.88 1.40
C LEU A 270 3.93 21.24 0.76
N PRO A 271 4.90 22.16 0.72
CA PRO A 271 4.71 23.52 0.22
C PRO A 271 4.70 23.51 -1.33
N THR A 272 3.56 23.14 -1.92
CA THR A 272 3.37 23.08 -3.37
C THR A 272 1.95 23.48 -3.75
N SER A 273 1.77 23.97 -4.97
CA SER A 273 0.46 24.23 -5.58
C SER A 273 -0.19 22.99 -6.19
N PHE A 274 0.55 21.89 -6.36
CA PHE A 274 0.02 20.64 -6.89
C PHE A 274 -1.07 20.05 -5.98
N ARG A 275 -2.03 19.38 -6.62
CA ARG A 275 -3.05 18.57 -5.97
C ARG A 275 -2.81 17.12 -6.36
N PHE A 276 -2.46 16.32 -5.37
CA PHE A 276 -2.12 14.92 -5.58
C PHE A 276 -3.35 14.03 -5.45
N THR A 277 -3.37 12.96 -6.23
CA THR A 277 -4.43 11.95 -6.18
C THR A 277 -3.96 10.64 -5.56
N LYS A 278 -2.66 10.34 -5.65
CA LYS A 278 -2.04 9.15 -5.05
C LYS A 278 -0.62 9.46 -4.58
N ILE A 279 -0.17 8.71 -3.57
CA ILE A 279 1.22 8.68 -3.10
C ILE A 279 1.65 7.24 -2.90
N ALA A 280 2.89 6.92 -3.26
CA ALA A 280 3.57 5.67 -2.92
C ALA A 280 4.91 6.00 -2.24
N LEU A 281 5.14 5.44 -1.05
CA LEU A 281 6.35 5.65 -0.25
C LEU A 281 7.33 4.50 -0.41
N GLY A 282 8.56 4.79 -0.79
CA GLY A 282 9.71 3.90 -0.63
C GLY A 282 10.48 4.17 0.67
N TRP A 283 11.69 3.60 0.82
CA TRP A 283 12.52 3.84 2.01
C TRP A 283 13.15 5.23 2.03
N ASN A 284 13.57 5.74 0.87
CA ASN A 284 14.24 7.04 0.76
C ASN A 284 13.64 7.93 -0.33
N HIS A 285 12.59 7.47 -0.99
CA HIS A 285 11.92 8.19 -2.08
C HIS A 285 10.40 8.08 -1.97
N ALA A 286 9.71 8.93 -2.69
CA ALA A 286 8.26 8.86 -2.85
C ALA A 286 7.87 9.19 -4.28
N LEU A 287 6.84 8.52 -4.77
CA LEU A 287 6.13 8.85 -5.99
C LEU A 287 4.81 9.54 -5.65
N VAL A 288 4.46 10.57 -6.39
CA VAL A 288 3.17 11.26 -6.29
C VAL A 288 2.53 11.40 -7.66
N LEU A 289 1.23 11.21 -7.72
CA LEU A 289 0.43 11.30 -8.94
C LEU A 289 -0.45 12.54 -8.91
N THR A 290 -0.39 13.35 -9.97
CA THR A 290 -1.23 14.52 -10.16
C THR A 290 -1.57 14.69 -11.65
N GLY A 291 -2.85 14.83 -12.00
CA GLY A 291 -3.28 15.03 -13.39
C GLY A 291 -2.91 13.90 -14.37
N GLY A 292 -2.53 12.73 -13.86
CA GLY A 292 -2.00 11.60 -14.67
C GLY A 292 -0.48 11.67 -14.89
N GLU A 293 0.19 12.71 -14.37
CA GLU A 293 1.66 12.85 -14.38
C GLU A 293 2.25 12.36 -13.06
N VAL A 294 3.43 11.72 -13.14
CA VAL A 294 4.16 11.20 -11.98
C VAL A 294 5.33 12.11 -11.67
N PHE A 295 5.39 12.53 -10.41
CA PHE A 295 6.55 13.21 -9.85
C PHE A 295 7.16 12.35 -8.75
N MET A 296 8.44 12.56 -8.49
CA MET A 296 9.17 11.91 -7.42
C MET A 296 9.97 12.92 -6.60
N PHE A 297 10.26 12.56 -5.36
CA PHE A 297 11.16 13.31 -4.47
C PHE A 297 11.85 12.34 -3.51
N GLY A 298 12.97 12.76 -2.96
CA GLY A 298 13.72 11.96 -1.98
C GLY A 298 15.16 11.69 -2.38
N GLY A 299 15.74 10.58 -1.92
CA GLY A 299 17.11 10.18 -2.19
C GLY A 299 17.28 9.39 -3.49
N SER A 300 18.46 9.47 -4.11
CA SER A 300 18.77 8.86 -5.41
C SER A 300 19.60 7.57 -5.30
N HIS A 301 19.37 6.76 -4.26
CA HIS A 301 20.01 5.46 -4.19
C HIS A 301 19.53 4.56 -5.36
N HIS A 302 20.44 3.80 -5.94
CA HIS A 302 20.18 2.84 -7.05
C HIS A 302 19.43 3.42 -8.25
N GLY A 303 19.57 4.73 -8.51
CA GLY A 303 18.92 5.35 -9.67
C GLY A 303 17.40 5.49 -9.56
N VAL A 304 16.85 5.40 -8.37
CA VAL A 304 15.38 5.56 -8.14
C VAL A 304 14.92 6.93 -8.63
N LEU A 305 15.74 7.97 -8.45
CA LEU A 305 15.55 9.27 -9.08
C LEU A 305 16.30 9.26 -10.43
N SER A 306 15.59 9.54 -11.49
CA SER A 306 16.00 9.35 -12.87
C SER A 306 17.12 10.27 -13.39
N ASN A 307 17.67 11.17 -12.56
CA ASN A 307 18.78 12.03 -12.96
C ASN A 307 19.73 12.34 -11.79
N PRO A 308 20.74 11.46 -11.54
CA PRO A 308 21.72 11.68 -10.49
C PRO A 308 22.58 12.95 -10.71
N ASP A 309 22.74 13.42 -11.95
CA ASP A 309 23.56 14.61 -12.28
C ASP A 309 22.83 15.94 -11.99
N LYS A 310 21.52 15.92 -11.86
CA LYS A 310 20.70 17.09 -11.46
C LYS A 310 20.58 17.26 -9.96
N MET A 311 21.11 16.36 -9.17
CA MET A 311 21.27 16.56 -7.73
C MET A 311 22.41 17.57 -7.45
N THR A 312 22.26 18.79 -7.93
CA THR A 312 22.96 19.89 -7.25
C THR A 312 22.47 19.88 -5.80
N PRO A 313 23.38 19.75 -4.82
CA PRO A 313 22.99 19.95 -3.44
C PRO A 313 22.31 21.32 -3.44
N VAL A 314 21.01 21.35 -3.13
CA VAL A 314 20.30 22.60 -2.91
C VAL A 314 21.10 23.28 -1.82
N LYS A 315 21.85 24.32 -2.19
CA LYS A 315 22.50 25.20 -1.23
C LYS A 315 21.34 25.73 -0.40
N HIS A 316 21.23 25.22 0.82
CA HIS A 316 20.30 25.73 1.79
C HIS A 316 20.59 27.22 1.99
N SER A 317 19.91 28.07 1.24
CA SER A 317 19.63 29.40 1.76
C SER A 317 18.72 29.16 2.97
N ALA A 318 19.07 29.73 4.10
CA ALA A 318 18.45 29.44 5.40
C ALA A 318 16.92 29.67 5.47
N ASP A 319 16.25 29.98 4.37
CA ASP A 319 14.87 30.44 4.34
C ASP A 319 13.94 29.74 3.30
N SER A 320 14.41 28.81 2.47
CA SER A 320 13.53 28.10 1.53
C SER A 320 13.60 26.59 1.74
N ARG A 321 12.61 26.03 2.45
CA ARG A 321 12.32 24.59 2.59
C ARG A 321 11.57 24.08 1.36
N GLU A 322 12.00 24.41 0.15
CA GLU A 322 11.36 23.89 -1.05
C GLU A 322 11.75 22.43 -1.27
N VAL A 323 10.77 21.53 -1.25
CA VAL A 323 10.94 20.16 -1.72
C VAL A 323 10.95 20.20 -3.24
N VAL A 324 12.04 19.76 -3.84
CA VAL A 324 12.15 19.66 -5.30
C VAL A 324 11.38 18.40 -5.73
N LEU A 325 10.28 18.61 -6.45
CA LEU A 325 9.54 17.55 -7.14
C LEU A 325 10.12 17.41 -8.55
N GLU A 326 10.62 16.23 -8.87
CA GLU A 326 11.11 15.92 -10.22
C GLU A 326 10.07 15.12 -10.99
N LYS A 327 9.74 15.56 -12.20
CA LYS A 327 8.88 14.80 -13.11
C LYS A 327 9.61 13.55 -13.58
N VAL A 328 8.95 12.39 -13.52
CA VAL A 328 9.53 11.14 -14.03
C VAL A 328 9.65 11.22 -15.55
N PRO A 329 10.85 11.09 -16.13
CA PRO A 329 11.06 11.16 -17.58
C PRO A 329 10.58 9.87 -18.27
N GLY A 330 10.39 9.96 -19.61
CA GLY A 330 10.00 8.82 -20.43
C GLY A 330 8.55 8.36 -20.26
N LEU A 331 7.70 9.25 -19.71
CA LEU A 331 6.26 9.03 -19.56
C LEU A 331 5.45 10.04 -20.39
N GLU A 332 6.11 10.82 -21.27
CA GLU A 332 5.46 11.85 -22.07
C GLU A 332 4.43 11.23 -23.02
N GLY A 333 3.25 11.82 -23.08
CA GLY A 333 2.13 11.37 -23.90
C GLY A 333 1.36 10.15 -23.37
N SER A 334 1.68 9.67 -22.16
CA SER A 334 0.97 8.58 -21.49
C SER A 334 0.47 9.03 -20.12
N ARG A 335 -0.80 8.80 -19.84
CA ARG A 335 -1.37 9.06 -18.53
C ARG A 335 -1.11 7.87 -17.61
N THR A 336 -0.59 8.13 -16.41
CA THR A 336 -0.39 7.09 -15.39
C THR A 336 -1.65 6.91 -14.55
N LEU A 337 -2.03 5.66 -14.28
CA LEU A 337 -3.17 5.28 -13.45
C LEU A 337 -2.75 4.74 -12.09
N HIS A 338 -1.66 3.94 -12.04
CA HIS A 338 -1.17 3.33 -10.82
C HIS A 338 0.31 3.66 -10.60
N ILE A 339 0.67 3.86 -9.35
CA ILE A 339 2.03 4.06 -8.86
C ILE A 339 2.28 3.12 -7.68
N ALA A 340 3.45 2.52 -7.60
CA ALA A 340 3.89 1.73 -6.46
C ALA A 340 5.38 1.97 -6.19
N ALA A 341 5.79 1.88 -4.94
CA ALA A 341 7.18 2.01 -4.52
C ALA A 341 7.55 0.91 -3.53
N GLY A 342 8.65 0.23 -3.78
CA GLY A 342 9.27 -0.71 -2.85
C GLY A 342 10.32 -0.02 -1.97
N ALA A 343 11.30 -0.78 -1.45
CA ALA A 343 12.36 -0.17 -0.66
C ALA A 343 13.14 0.86 -1.49
N GLU A 344 13.69 0.45 -2.63
CA GLU A 344 14.52 1.27 -3.51
C GLU A 344 14.22 1.01 -5.01
N HIS A 345 12.97 0.63 -5.33
CA HIS A 345 12.48 0.53 -6.70
C HIS A 345 11.09 1.11 -6.83
N SER A 346 10.73 1.43 -8.05
CA SER A 346 9.48 2.10 -8.40
C SER A 346 8.78 1.37 -9.55
N ALA A 347 7.46 1.41 -9.57
CA ALA A 347 6.65 0.84 -10.62
C ALA A 347 5.45 1.74 -10.94
N ILE A 348 5.04 1.76 -12.20
CA ILE A 348 3.84 2.46 -12.67
C ILE A 348 3.07 1.61 -13.69
N VAL A 349 1.79 1.91 -13.81
CA VAL A 349 0.94 1.43 -14.91
C VAL A 349 0.28 2.62 -15.60
N THR A 350 0.39 2.68 -16.92
CA THR A 350 -0.24 3.71 -17.74
C THR A 350 -1.68 3.35 -18.10
N GLU A 351 -2.45 4.31 -18.60
CA GLU A 351 -3.83 4.11 -19.07
C GLU A 351 -3.95 3.09 -20.22
N ASN A 352 -2.86 2.87 -20.97
CA ASN A 352 -2.78 1.89 -22.04
C ASN A 352 -2.34 0.50 -21.55
N GLY A 353 -2.29 0.29 -20.23
CA GLY A 353 -1.88 -0.98 -19.63
C GLY A 353 -0.37 -1.28 -19.74
N VAL A 354 0.47 -0.27 -20.01
CA VAL A 354 1.92 -0.44 -20.04
C VAL A 354 2.46 -0.38 -18.62
N LEU A 355 3.11 -1.45 -18.18
CA LEU A 355 3.80 -1.55 -16.90
C LEU A 355 5.25 -1.12 -17.08
N LYS A 356 5.74 -0.22 -16.23
CA LYS A 356 7.16 0.20 -16.21
C LYS A 356 7.71 0.15 -14.80
N THR A 357 9.00 -0.24 -14.69
CA THR A 357 9.77 -0.32 -13.44
C THR A 357 11.12 0.34 -13.57
N TRP A 358 11.70 0.82 -12.46
CA TRP A 358 13.07 1.35 -12.38
C TRP A 358 13.56 1.38 -10.92
N GLY A 359 14.84 1.71 -10.73
CA GLY A 359 15.52 1.74 -9.45
C GLY A 359 16.38 0.52 -9.25
N TRP A 360 16.45 0.00 -8.03
CA TRP A 360 17.25 -1.14 -7.61
C TRP A 360 16.78 -2.46 -8.27
N GLY A 361 17.73 -3.23 -8.81
CA GLY A 361 17.46 -4.42 -9.61
C GLY A 361 18.07 -5.72 -9.08
N GLU A 362 18.86 -5.71 -7.99
CA GLU A 362 19.73 -6.81 -7.54
C GLU A 362 19.01 -8.16 -7.34
N HIS A 363 17.71 -8.14 -6.99
CA HIS A 363 16.89 -9.34 -6.82
C HIS A 363 15.97 -9.63 -8.02
N GLY A 364 16.12 -8.87 -9.13
CA GLY A 364 15.21 -8.98 -10.27
C GLY A 364 13.85 -8.31 -10.08
N GLN A 365 13.66 -7.49 -9.03
CA GLN A 365 12.39 -6.81 -8.72
C GLN A 365 11.91 -5.85 -9.82
N LEU A 366 12.77 -5.54 -10.79
CA LEU A 366 12.40 -4.78 -11.99
C LEU A 366 11.72 -5.65 -13.07
N GLY A 367 11.85 -6.99 -13.01
CA GLY A 367 11.19 -7.91 -13.95
C GLY A 367 11.78 -7.91 -15.37
N LEU A 368 13.03 -7.47 -15.54
CA LEU A 368 13.67 -7.25 -16.83
C LEU A 368 14.57 -8.42 -17.28
N GLY A 369 14.59 -9.54 -16.52
CA GLY A 369 15.41 -10.71 -16.82
C GLY A 369 16.89 -10.56 -16.44
N ASN A 370 17.23 -9.53 -15.68
CA ASN A 370 18.58 -9.27 -15.18
C ASN A 370 18.53 -8.61 -13.79
N ILE A 371 19.69 -8.39 -13.18
CA ILE A 371 19.85 -7.80 -11.84
C ILE A 371 20.43 -6.39 -11.86
N SER A 372 20.38 -5.71 -13.02
CA SER A 372 20.95 -4.38 -13.19
C SER A 372 19.97 -3.31 -12.74
N ASP A 373 20.48 -2.31 -12.00
CA ASP A 373 19.73 -1.11 -11.65
C ASP A 373 19.33 -0.33 -12.91
N GLN A 374 18.19 0.32 -12.87
CA GLN A 374 17.70 1.15 -13.97
C GLN A 374 17.42 2.58 -13.47
N THR A 375 18.01 3.56 -14.14
CA THR A 375 17.84 4.98 -13.79
C THR A 375 16.63 5.63 -14.49
N SER A 376 15.95 4.90 -15.36
CA SER A 376 14.75 5.38 -16.08
C SER A 376 13.71 4.26 -16.19
N PRO A 377 12.41 4.59 -16.28
CA PRO A 377 11.35 3.62 -16.41
C PRO A 377 11.51 2.69 -17.61
N GLN A 378 11.62 1.37 -17.36
CA GLN A 378 11.73 0.30 -18.37
C GLN A 378 10.43 -0.49 -18.42
N GLU A 379 10.01 -0.88 -19.63
CA GLU A 379 8.79 -1.65 -19.84
C GLU A 379 8.95 -3.11 -19.41
N VAL A 380 7.96 -3.62 -18.67
CA VAL A 380 7.90 -5.02 -18.22
C VAL A 380 6.75 -5.72 -18.92
N SER A 381 7.04 -6.89 -19.51
CA SER A 381 6.04 -7.71 -20.19
C SER A 381 5.46 -8.77 -19.24
N LEU A 382 4.12 -8.80 -19.12
CA LEU A 382 3.37 -9.86 -18.43
C LEU A 382 2.86 -10.94 -19.40
N SER A 383 3.54 -11.22 -20.50
CA SER A 383 3.06 -12.20 -21.48
C SER A 383 3.95 -13.44 -21.55
N HIS A 384 3.34 -14.63 -21.38
CA HIS A 384 3.84 -15.86 -21.98
C HIS A 384 3.12 -16.03 -23.34
N LYS A 385 3.82 -15.66 -24.44
CA LYS A 385 3.42 -15.94 -25.84
C LYS A 385 1.97 -15.60 -26.25
N PHE A 386 1.80 -14.50 -26.99
CA PHE A 386 0.74 -14.25 -27.98
C PHE A 386 -0.66 -13.77 -27.56
N ARG A 387 -0.94 -13.30 -26.35
CA ARG A 387 -2.20 -12.59 -26.09
C ARG A 387 -1.96 -11.15 -25.62
N LYS A 388 -2.17 -10.20 -26.52
CA LYS A 388 -2.44 -8.79 -26.19
C LYS A 388 -3.92 -8.70 -25.76
N GLU A 389 -4.26 -9.29 -24.64
CA GLU A 389 -5.59 -9.07 -24.08
C GLU A 389 -5.55 -7.78 -23.27
N ALA A 390 -6.40 -6.83 -23.64
CA ALA A 390 -6.59 -5.62 -22.88
C ALA A 390 -7.18 -5.98 -21.52
N GLY A 391 -6.54 -5.59 -20.44
CA GLY A 391 -6.97 -5.81 -19.07
C GLY A 391 -6.55 -4.66 -18.18
N LEU A 392 -7.27 -4.47 -17.10
CA LEU A 392 -6.85 -3.52 -16.06
C LEU A 392 -5.68 -4.15 -15.28
N ILE A 393 -4.56 -3.42 -15.19
CA ILE A 393 -3.40 -3.85 -14.42
C ILE A 393 -3.27 -2.96 -13.18
N GLU A 394 -3.10 -3.61 -12.03
CA GLU A 394 -2.72 -2.98 -10.77
C GLU A 394 -1.33 -3.47 -10.37
N ILE A 395 -0.52 -2.59 -9.77
CA ILE A 395 0.87 -2.88 -9.41
C ILE A 395 1.10 -2.61 -7.93
N TYR A 396 1.86 -3.49 -7.28
CA TYR A 396 2.20 -3.47 -5.87
C TYR A 396 3.67 -3.82 -5.67
N CYS A 397 4.37 -3.07 -4.81
CA CYS A 397 5.78 -3.30 -4.51
C CYS A 397 5.96 -3.64 -3.03
N GLY A 398 6.66 -4.73 -2.76
CA GLY A 398 7.23 -5.02 -1.46
C GLY A 398 8.65 -4.48 -1.36
N SER A 399 9.41 -4.86 -0.33
CA SER A 399 10.76 -4.31 -0.14
C SER A 399 11.69 -4.56 -1.35
N GLY A 400 11.79 -5.81 -1.80
CA GLY A 400 12.63 -6.19 -2.94
C GLY A 400 11.88 -7.06 -3.97
N PHE A 401 10.57 -6.97 -4.06
CA PHE A 401 9.74 -7.75 -4.99
C PHE A 401 8.56 -6.93 -5.49
N THR A 402 7.97 -7.38 -6.58
CA THR A 402 6.84 -6.71 -7.24
C THR A 402 5.76 -7.73 -7.58
N ILE A 403 4.50 -7.33 -7.45
CA ILE A 403 3.33 -8.12 -7.82
C ILE A 403 2.42 -7.29 -8.71
N ALA A 404 1.92 -7.87 -9.80
CA ALA A 404 0.89 -7.28 -10.64
C ALA A 404 -0.36 -8.16 -10.65
N VAL A 405 -1.52 -7.52 -10.60
CA VAL A 405 -2.82 -8.16 -10.81
C VAL A 405 -3.38 -7.65 -12.12
N ARG A 406 -3.63 -8.55 -13.06
CA ARG A 406 -4.28 -8.24 -14.34
C ARG A 406 -5.69 -8.82 -14.33
N THR A 407 -6.70 -7.96 -14.42
CA THR A 407 -8.09 -8.35 -14.56
C THR A 407 -8.44 -8.36 -16.05
N LEU A 408 -8.78 -9.54 -16.59
CA LEU A 408 -9.09 -9.72 -18.00
C LEU A 408 -10.52 -9.26 -18.28
N CYS A 409 -10.68 -8.45 -19.33
CA CYS A 409 -12.01 -8.13 -19.84
C CYS A 409 -12.46 -9.31 -20.73
N ARG A 410 -13.61 -9.93 -20.44
CA ARG A 410 -14.20 -10.89 -21.39
C ARG A 410 -14.52 -10.14 -22.68
N PRO A 411 -14.16 -10.69 -23.86
CA PRO A 411 -14.66 -10.13 -25.11
C PRO A 411 -16.19 -10.23 -25.09
N SER A 412 -16.83 -9.10 -25.32
CA SER A 412 -18.30 -8.95 -25.46
C SER A 412 -18.81 -9.72 -26.66
#